data_617f99dd8b492d39a07d36d344dfd643
#
_entry.id   617f99dd8b492d39a07d36d344dfd643
#
_cell.length_a   1.000
_cell.length_b   1.000
_cell.length_c   1.000
_cell.angle_alpha   90.00
_cell.angle_beta   90.00
_cell.angle_gamma   90.00
#
_symmetry.space_group_name_H-M   'P 1'
#
loop_
_entity.id
_entity.type
_entity.pdbx_description
1 polymer ?
#
loop_
_entity_poly.entity_id
_entity_poly.type
_entity_poly.pdbx_seq_one_letter_code
_entity_poly.pdbx_strand_id
1 'polypeptide(L)'
;MSKIIGIDLGTTNSAFAYMVAGKPEVITNAEGDRTTPSVVAVTKKGERLVGKVAQRQRVTNPKNTIYGIKRLIGRKYDDDEVQRDLKISPYKIVKKGNGVAVEMDGKEYTPEEISAMILSKIKADAEAFLGEKVTEAIITVPAYFDDSQRQATKDAGKIAGLEVKRIINEPTAAALAYGLESKNDEKIAVFDLGGGTFDVSILELGDGVFEVMSTNGDTHLGGEDFDNILVNYLVDQFKQESGIDITNDAAAMQRVKDEAEKAKKELSSSTSTDINLPFLSADADGPKHFEYTLTRAKLEELVEPLLDRLASPVEKALKDAKLETKDIDEIVMVGGMTRMPAVVEKVKSIFGKDPMQGVNPDEVVAVGAAIQGGVLQGDVKDVLLLDVTPLTLGIETMGGVRTPLIDRNTTIPTSKSEVFSTASDNQPQVEIHVLQGEREFVKDNKSLGRFILDGIAPAPRGVPQIEVTFNLDANGILNVTAKDKGTGKEQSITIQNSGNMSKEDIEKAQKEAEMHAEEDKKKKDTIDAKNHLENAIYQAEKMPDEYKDKISDEDKETIKKAVEDAKKTLSDETATKEQLEQAAKDLSDRIMPIGAKMYQQASSDNQADSNKDNKKDDSDAVEGEVVDK
;
A
#
# COMPACT_ATOMS: atom_id res chain seq x y z
N MET A 1 9.35 24.52 10.76
CA MET A 1 10.03 23.36 10.17
C MET A 1 8.98 22.64 9.32
N SER A 2 9.34 22.10 8.16
CA SER A 2 8.43 21.26 7.37
C SER A 2 8.00 20.08 8.23
N LYS A 3 6.71 19.69 8.17
CA LYS A 3 6.23 18.50 8.87
C LYS A 3 6.73 17.25 8.16
N ILE A 4 7.20 16.27 8.92
CA ILE A 4 7.50 14.94 8.42
C ILE A 4 6.20 14.13 8.46
N ILE A 5 5.79 13.56 7.32
CA ILE A 5 4.66 12.63 7.29
C ILE A 5 5.17 11.19 7.35
N GLY A 6 4.43 10.33 8.04
CA GLY A 6 4.62 8.89 8.02
C GLY A 6 3.74 8.27 6.94
N ILE A 7 4.32 7.45 6.07
CA ILE A 7 3.62 6.81 4.95
C ILE A 7 3.78 5.31 5.06
N ASP A 8 2.67 4.61 5.15
CA ASP A 8 2.56 3.19 4.84
C ASP A 8 2.33 3.05 3.33
N LEU A 9 3.36 2.65 2.59
CA LEU A 9 3.27 2.38 1.15
C LEU A 9 2.88 0.92 0.94
N GLY A 10 1.60 0.60 1.11
CA GLY A 10 1.09 -0.76 1.05
C GLY A 10 0.97 -1.33 -0.37
N THR A 11 0.93 -2.66 -0.50
CA THR A 11 0.76 -3.37 -1.79
C THR A 11 -0.59 -3.04 -2.43
N THR A 12 -1.65 -3.03 -1.64
CA THR A 12 -3.04 -2.81 -2.10
C THR A 12 -3.54 -1.43 -1.76
N ASN A 13 -3.33 -0.97 -0.53
CA ASN A 13 -3.71 0.35 -0.05
C ASN A 13 -2.54 0.98 0.69
N SER A 14 -2.43 2.30 0.60
CA SER A 14 -1.47 3.12 1.35
C SER A 14 -2.22 4.01 2.34
N ALA A 15 -1.60 4.26 3.49
CA ALA A 15 -2.08 5.18 4.52
C ALA A 15 -1.00 6.19 4.89
N PHE A 16 -1.38 7.34 5.42
CA PHE A 16 -0.42 8.35 5.83
C PHE A 16 -0.93 9.14 7.03
N ALA A 17 0.01 9.54 7.88
CA ALA A 17 -0.25 10.18 9.15
C ALA A 17 0.82 11.23 9.45
N TYR A 18 0.56 12.09 10.42
CA TYR A 18 1.50 13.11 10.89
C TYR A 18 1.38 13.31 12.40
N MET A 19 2.35 14.00 12.98
CA MET A 19 2.29 14.36 14.40
C MET A 19 1.62 15.71 14.59
N VAL A 20 0.66 15.77 15.51
CA VAL A 20 0.00 17.01 15.93
C VAL A 20 -0.08 17.05 17.45
N ALA A 21 0.47 18.10 18.06
CA ALA A 21 0.47 18.30 19.52
C ALA A 21 0.94 17.05 20.32
N GLY A 22 1.95 16.35 19.80
CA GLY A 22 2.53 15.16 20.42
C GLY A 22 1.73 13.86 20.23
N LYS A 23 0.67 13.87 19.39
CA LYS A 23 -0.13 12.69 19.05
C LYS A 23 -0.13 12.45 17.55
N PRO A 24 -0.12 11.19 17.10
CA PRO A 24 -0.25 10.88 15.69
C PRO A 24 -1.70 11.00 15.24
N GLU A 25 -1.90 11.53 14.03
CA GLU A 25 -3.20 11.66 13.38
C GLU A 25 -3.13 11.17 11.94
N VAL A 26 -4.06 10.30 11.55
CA VAL A 26 -4.16 9.80 10.19
C VAL A 26 -4.80 10.85 9.31
N ILE A 27 -4.15 11.16 8.19
CA ILE A 27 -4.64 12.13 7.21
C ILE A 27 -5.66 11.45 6.29
N THR A 28 -6.82 12.09 6.11
CA THR A 28 -7.79 11.69 5.09
C THR A 28 -7.36 12.23 3.72
N ASN A 29 -7.50 11.39 2.69
CA ASN A 29 -7.20 11.78 1.32
C ASN A 29 -8.28 12.73 0.76
N ALA A 30 -8.07 13.23 -0.46
CA ALA A 30 -9.01 14.15 -1.12
C ALA A 30 -10.39 13.52 -1.39
N GLU A 31 -10.50 12.20 -1.41
CA GLU A 31 -11.74 11.45 -1.57
C GLU A 31 -12.48 11.22 -0.22
N GLY A 32 -11.92 11.70 0.90
CA GLY A 32 -12.45 11.54 2.25
C GLY A 32 -12.16 10.18 2.90
N ASP A 33 -11.35 9.35 2.26
CA ASP A 33 -10.98 8.02 2.77
C ASP A 33 -9.67 8.12 3.62
N ARG A 34 -9.51 7.24 4.59
CA ARG A 34 -8.30 7.16 5.43
C ARG A 34 -7.19 6.30 4.81
N THR A 35 -7.51 5.60 3.73
CA THR A 35 -6.56 4.83 2.92
C THR A 35 -6.71 5.19 1.45
N THR A 36 -5.61 5.10 0.70
CA THR A 36 -5.57 5.37 -0.74
C THR A 36 -5.20 4.08 -1.47
N PRO A 37 -6.00 3.58 -2.41
CA PRO A 37 -5.62 2.43 -3.22
C PRO A 37 -4.28 2.65 -3.94
N SER A 38 -3.35 1.69 -3.83
CA SER A 38 -2.04 1.73 -4.48
C SER A 38 -2.17 1.32 -5.97
N VAL A 39 -2.96 2.10 -6.71
CA VAL A 39 -3.35 1.84 -8.10
C VAL A 39 -3.06 3.06 -8.96
N VAL A 40 -2.47 2.83 -10.13
CA VAL A 40 -2.20 3.85 -11.15
C VAL A 40 -2.81 3.41 -12.47
N ALA A 41 -3.46 4.30 -13.17
CA ALA A 41 -4.00 4.02 -14.51
C ALA A 41 -3.71 5.15 -15.48
N VAL A 42 -3.70 4.84 -16.79
CA VAL A 42 -3.74 5.82 -17.86
C VAL A 42 -5.00 5.60 -18.67
N THR A 43 -5.80 6.66 -18.82
CA THR A 43 -7.02 6.61 -19.65
C THR A 43 -6.67 6.56 -21.13
N LYS A 44 -7.66 6.21 -21.98
CA LYS A 44 -7.51 6.26 -23.45
C LYS A 44 -7.14 7.64 -23.99
N LYS A 45 -7.29 8.71 -23.19
CA LYS A 45 -6.92 10.10 -23.54
C LYS A 45 -5.49 10.45 -23.07
N GLY A 46 -4.74 9.49 -22.49
CA GLY A 46 -3.39 9.71 -21.96
C GLY A 46 -3.38 10.36 -20.58
N GLU A 47 -4.52 10.44 -19.89
CA GLU A 47 -4.63 11.04 -18.56
C GLU A 47 -4.21 10.03 -17.49
N ARG A 48 -3.35 10.46 -16.57
CA ARG A 48 -2.90 9.66 -15.44
C ARG A 48 -3.88 9.78 -14.29
N LEU A 49 -4.29 8.63 -13.76
CA LEU A 49 -5.15 8.52 -12.58
C LEU A 49 -4.42 7.75 -11.49
N VAL A 50 -4.62 8.12 -10.22
CA VAL A 50 -4.03 7.44 -9.06
C VAL A 50 -5.10 7.27 -7.98
N GLY A 51 -5.03 6.17 -7.22
CA GLY A 51 -5.93 5.90 -6.11
C GLY A 51 -7.29 5.36 -6.55
N LYS A 52 -8.34 5.79 -5.88
CA LYS A 52 -9.73 5.29 -6.06
C LYS A 52 -10.26 5.46 -7.48
N VAL A 53 -9.91 6.57 -8.14
CA VAL A 53 -10.30 6.83 -9.54
C VAL A 53 -9.59 5.90 -10.51
N ALA A 54 -8.32 5.56 -10.26
CA ALA A 54 -7.59 4.56 -11.04
C ALA A 54 -8.15 3.15 -10.80
N GLN A 55 -8.49 2.81 -9.56
CA GLN A 55 -9.06 1.51 -9.21
C GLN A 55 -10.35 1.21 -10.00
N ARG A 56 -11.19 2.21 -10.23
CA ARG A 56 -12.41 2.07 -11.05
C ARG A 56 -12.13 1.71 -12.51
N GLN A 57 -10.91 1.93 -13.01
CA GLN A 57 -10.50 1.58 -14.37
C GLN A 57 -10.12 0.08 -14.52
N ARG A 58 -9.96 -0.67 -13.43
CA ARG A 58 -9.47 -2.07 -13.45
C ARG A 58 -10.28 -2.96 -14.39
N VAL A 59 -11.61 -2.82 -14.39
CA VAL A 59 -12.51 -3.62 -15.24
C VAL A 59 -12.50 -3.18 -16.70
N THR A 60 -12.56 -1.86 -16.94
CA THR A 60 -12.74 -1.30 -18.30
C THR A 60 -11.43 -1.06 -19.04
N ASN A 61 -10.32 -1.00 -18.30
CA ASN A 61 -8.99 -0.70 -18.82
C ASN A 61 -7.89 -1.51 -18.10
N PRO A 62 -8.03 -2.85 -17.97
CA PRO A 62 -7.13 -3.69 -17.14
C PRO A 62 -5.67 -3.63 -17.59
N LYS A 63 -5.41 -3.50 -18.90
CA LYS A 63 -4.05 -3.47 -19.46
C LYS A 63 -3.27 -2.19 -19.13
N ASN A 64 -3.96 -1.09 -18.84
CA ASN A 64 -3.37 0.22 -18.50
C ASN A 64 -3.68 0.63 -17.06
N THR A 65 -4.02 -0.33 -16.19
CA THR A 65 -4.28 -0.10 -14.77
C THR A 65 -3.34 -0.99 -13.95
N ILE A 66 -2.35 -0.36 -13.34
CA ILE A 66 -1.28 -1.03 -12.60
C ILE A 66 -1.63 -1.04 -11.12
N TYR A 67 -1.55 -2.21 -10.50
CA TYR A 67 -1.71 -2.43 -9.07
C TYR A 67 -0.75 -3.55 -8.61
N GLY A 68 -0.56 -3.71 -7.29
CA GLY A 68 0.37 -4.70 -6.75
C GLY A 68 1.85 -4.42 -7.06
N ILE A 69 2.19 -3.18 -7.49
CA ILE A 69 3.53 -2.81 -7.98
C ILE A 69 4.63 -3.04 -6.93
N LYS A 70 4.29 -2.99 -5.64
CA LYS A 70 5.22 -3.25 -4.53
C LYS A 70 5.84 -4.65 -4.59
N ARG A 71 5.18 -5.64 -5.22
CA ARG A 71 5.72 -6.99 -5.45
C ARG A 71 6.88 -7.00 -6.44
N LEU A 72 6.93 -6.02 -7.36
CA LEU A 72 7.94 -5.91 -8.41
C LEU A 72 9.09 -4.95 -8.06
N ILE A 73 8.94 -4.12 -7.02
CA ILE A 73 9.92 -3.08 -6.67
C ILE A 73 11.25 -3.72 -6.26
N GLY A 74 12.37 -3.24 -6.83
CA GLY A 74 13.71 -3.74 -6.55
C GLY A 74 14.00 -5.18 -7.03
N ARG A 75 13.09 -5.78 -7.83
CA ARG A 75 13.22 -7.15 -8.35
C ARG A 75 13.95 -7.18 -9.68
N LYS A 76 14.60 -8.31 -9.97
CA LYS A 76 15.13 -8.65 -11.30
C LYS A 76 14.06 -9.35 -12.11
N TYR A 77 14.10 -9.16 -13.44
CA TYR A 77 13.10 -9.79 -14.32
C TYR A 77 13.07 -11.32 -14.20
N ASP A 78 14.24 -11.93 -14.01
CA ASP A 78 14.41 -13.38 -13.96
C ASP A 78 14.14 -13.97 -12.55
N ASP A 79 13.74 -13.15 -11.54
CA ASP A 79 13.35 -13.61 -10.21
C ASP A 79 12.08 -14.46 -10.29
N ASP A 80 12.02 -15.57 -9.53
CA ASP A 80 10.90 -16.52 -9.56
C ASP A 80 9.56 -15.86 -9.25
N GLU A 81 9.56 -14.88 -8.36
CA GLU A 81 8.37 -14.10 -7.99
C GLU A 81 7.84 -13.31 -9.19
N VAL A 82 8.74 -12.67 -9.95
CA VAL A 82 8.35 -11.93 -11.17
C VAL A 82 7.81 -12.89 -12.22
N GLN A 83 8.41 -14.08 -12.37
CA GLN A 83 7.96 -15.10 -13.31
C GLN A 83 6.57 -15.67 -12.95
N ARG A 84 6.17 -15.62 -11.68
CA ARG A 84 4.79 -15.93 -11.25
C ARG A 84 3.83 -14.79 -11.61
N ASP A 85 4.22 -13.55 -11.31
CA ASP A 85 3.39 -12.38 -11.58
C ASP A 85 3.15 -12.15 -13.07
N LEU A 86 4.10 -12.52 -13.95
CA LEU A 86 3.91 -12.52 -15.41
C LEU A 86 2.70 -13.35 -15.88
N LYS A 87 2.33 -14.38 -15.13
CA LYS A 87 1.23 -15.30 -15.50
C LYS A 87 -0.13 -14.84 -15.04
N ILE A 88 -0.19 -13.98 -14.00
CA ILE A 88 -1.44 -13.59 -13.33
C ILE A 88 -1.80 -12.11 -13.49
N SER A 89 -0.82 -11.28 -13.91
CA SER A 89 -1.04 -9.84 -14.09
C SER A 89 -1.84 -9.55 -15.37
N PRO A 90 -2.89 -8.72 -15.32
CA PRO A 90 -3.65 -8.34 -16.49
C PRO A 90 -2.92 -7.30 -17.38
N TYR A 91 -1.93 -6.62 -16.81
CA TYR A 91 -1.07 -5.67 -17.49
C TYR A 91 0.27 -6.32 -17.87
N LYS A 92 0.95 -5.75 -18.84
CA LYS A 92 2.18 -6.33 -19.37
C LYS A 92 3.37 -5.94 -18.49
N ILE A 93 4.12 -6.95 -18.03
CA ILE A 93 5.40 -6.83 -17.34
C ILE A 93 6.49 -7.13 -18.36
N VAL A 94 7.51 -6.27 -18.43
CA VAL A 94 8.60 -6.35 -19.42
C VAL A 94 9.96 -6.29 -18.74
N LYS A 95 10.99 -6.80 -19.43
CA LYS A 95 12.38 -6.72 -19.00
C LYS A 95 12.95 -5.34 -19.37
N LYS A 96 13.52 -4.63 -18.40
CA LYS A 96 14.21 -3.35 -18.61
C LYS A 96 15.61 -3.43 -17.99
N GLY A 97 16.63 -3.56 -18.83
CA GLY A 97 17.97 -3.91 -18.33
C GLY A 97 17.99 -5.26 -17.61
N ASN A 98 18.44 -5.30 -16.37
CA ASN A 98 18.35 -6.49 -15.51
C ASN A 98 17.06 -6.52 -14.67
N GLY A 99 16.31 -5.42 -14.64
CA GLY A 99 15.15 -5.27 -13.79
C GLY A 99 13.83 -5.41 -14.54
N VAL A 100 12.79 -4.91 -13.93
CA VAL A 100 11.39 -5.03 -14.34
C VAL A 100 10.84 -3.67 -14.72
N ALA A 101 9.99 -3.62 -15.72
CA ALA A 101 9.11 -2.49 -15.99
C ALA A 101 7.69 -2.99 -16.30
N VAL A 102 6.70 -2.09 -16.20
CA VAL A 102 5.32 -2.34 -16.60
C VAL A 102 4.98 -1.42 -17.77
N GLU A 103 4.24 -1.97 -18.74
CA GLU A 103 3.79 -1.19 -19.89
C GLU A 103 2.42 -0.59 -19.61
N MET A 104 2.28 0.71 -19.83
CA MET A 104 1.03 1.45 -19.68
C MET A 104 0.94 2.49 -20.81
N ASP A 105 -0.10 2.41 -21.63
CA ASP A 105 -0.29 3.26 -22.82
C ASP A 105 0.93 3.30 -23.75
N GLY A 106 1.55 2.13 -24.00
CA GLY A 106 2.72 1.98 -24.88
C GLY A 106 4.03 2.55 -24.32
N LYS A 107 4.06 2.98 -23.05
CA LYS A 107 5.26 3.43 -22.35
C LYS A 107 5.62 2.46 -21.24
N GLU A 108 6.93 2.30 -21.03
CA GLU A 108 7.48 1.48 -19.98
C GLU A 108 7.78 2.32 -18.74
N TYR A 109 7.26 1.88 -17.58
CA TYR A 109 7.49 2.50 -16.28
C TYR A 109 8.15 1.50 -15.34
N THR A 110 9.15 1.92 -14.59
CA THR A 110 9.73 1.09 -13.54
C THR A 110 8.79 1.02 -12.33
N PRO A 111 8.93 0.02 -11.46
CA PRO A 111 8.16 -0.04 -10.21
C PRO A 111 8.36 1.20 -9.33
N GLU A 112 9.56 1.78 -9.34
CA GLU A 112 9.89 3.03 -8.63
C GLU A 112 9.09 4.20 -9.17
N GLU A 113 8.96 4.34 -10.50
CA GLU A 113 8.16 5.40 -11.13
C GLU A 113 6.68 5.26 -10.81
N ILE A 114 6.12 4.05 -10.83
CA ILE A 114 4.72 3.80 -10.47
C ILE A 114 4.49 4.09 -8.97
N SER A 115 5.40 3.63 -8.10
CA SER A 115 5.34 3.91 -6.66
C SER A 115 5.46 5.41 -6.37
N ALA A 116 6.29 6.12 -7.13
CA ALA A 116 6.43 7.58 -7.03
C ALA A 116 5.14 8.32 -7.42
N MET A 117 4.35 7.81 -8.38
CA MET A 117 3.05 8.38 -8.71
C MET A 117 2.06 8.25 -7.55
N ILE A 118 2.08 7.11 -6.83
CA ILE A 118 1.27 6.90 -5.62
C ILE A 118 1.72 7.87 -4.52
N LEU A 119 3.04 7.96 -4.27
CA LEU A 119 3.60 8.86 -3.27
C LEU A 119 3.34 10.34 -3.60
N SER A 120 3.34 10.71 -4.88
CA SER A 120 3.00 12.08 -5.32
C SER A 120 1.54 12.43 -5.02
N LYS A 121 0.61 11.47 -5.20
CA LYS A 121 -0.80 11.64 -4.79
C LYS A 121 -0.90 11.83 -3.28
N ILE A 122 -0.26 10.97 -2.50
CA ILE A 122 -0.24 11.06 -1.02
C ILE A 122 0.32 12.40 -0.57
N LYS A 123 1.44 12.86 -1.17
CA LYS A 123 2.01 14.17 -0.90
C LYS A 123 1.03 15.29 -1.18
N ALA A 124 0.37 15.28 -2.35
CA ALA A 124 -0.60 16.30 -2.72
C ALA A 124 -1.81 16.33 -1.78
N ASP A 125 -2.30 15.16 -1.36
CA ASP A 125 -3.41 15.05 -0.41
C ASP A 125 -2.99 15.54 0.98
N ALA A 126 -1.78 15.19 1.44
CA ALA A 126 -1.23 15.68 2.70
C ALA A 126 -1.05 17.21 2.68
N GLU A 127 -0.51 17.79 1.60
CA GLU A 127 -0.37 19.24 1.42
C GLU A 127 -1.74 19.96 1.43
N ALA A 128 -2.75 19.36 0.79
CA ALA A 128 -4.10 19.91 0.78
C ALA A 128 -4.75 19.87 2.18
N PHE A 129 -4.55 18.79 2.91
CA PHE A 129 -5.07 18.63 4.27
C PHE A 129 -4.39 19.56 5.27
N LEU A 130 -3.05 19.65 5.21
CA LEU A 130 -2.24 20.43 6.14
C LEU A 130 -2.21 21.92 5.82
N GLY A 131 -2.55 22.32 4.58
CA GLY A 131 -2.44 23.70 4.11
C GLY A 131 -1.00 24.21 3.95
N GLU A 132 -0.01 23.31 3.96
CA GLU A 132 1.42 23.64 3.82
C GLU A 132 2.15 22.59 2.97
N LYS A 133 3.35 22.94 2.47
CA LYS A 133 4.17 22.02 1.68
C LYS A 133 4.73 20.89 2.53
N VAL A 134 4.73 19.69 1.98
CA VAL A 134 5.32 18.48 2.55
C VAL A 134 6.54 18.10 1.72
N THR A 135 7.72 18.14 2.32
CA THR A 135 9.00 17.85 1.65
C THR A 135 9.73 16.65 2.24
N GLU A 136 9.33 16.17 3.42
CA GLU A 136 10.01 15.12 4.18
C GLU A 136 9.04 14.01 4.56
N ALA A 137 9.50 12.76 4.50
CA ALA A 137 8.69 11.60 4.86
C ALA A 137 9.51 10.49 5.54
N ILE A 138 8.80 9.70 6.36
CA ILE A 138 9.17 8.35 6.73
C ILE A 138 8.34 7.41 5.87
N ILE A 139 8.96 6.43 5.22
CA ILE A 139 8.25 5.45 4.39
C ILE A 139 8.50 4.05 4.95
N THR A 140 7.46 3.24 5.02
CA THR A 140 7.56 1.88 5.54
C THR A 140 7.78 0.86 4.43
N VAL A 141 8.41 -0.24 4.79
CA VAL A 141 8.64 -1.41 3.94
C VAL A 141 8.39 -2.69 4.75
N PRO A 142 8.02 -3.80 4.11
CA PRO A 142 8.00 -5.10 4.76
C PRO A 142 9.35 -5.40 5.42
N ALA A 143 9.32 -6.05 6.59
CA ALA A 143 10.55 -6.35 7.34
C ALA A 143 11.52 -7.21 6.51
N TYR A 144 10.98 -8.09 5.68
CA TYR A 144 11.74 -9.04 4.85
C TYR A 144 12.19 -8.47 3.49
N PHE A 145 12.01 -7.14 3.25
CA PHE A 145 12.57 -6.48 2.07
C PHE A 145 14.09 -6.51 2.10
N ASP A 146 14.68 -6.91 0.99
CA ASP A 146 16.12 -6.84 0.80
C ASP A 146 16.62 -5.41 0.53
N ASP A 147 17.93 -5.24 0.50
CA ASP A 147 18.58 -3.95 0.30
C ASP A 147 18.14 -3.25 -1.00
N SER A 148 18.00 -4.01 -2.11
CA SER A 148 17.56 -3.45 -3.39
C SER A 148 16.14 -2.91 -3.33
N GLN A 149 15.24 -3.58 -2.64
CA GLN A 149 13.84 -3.18 -2.48
C GLN A 149 13.71 -1.94 -1.57
N ARG A 150 14.52 -1.87 -0.51
CA ARG A 150 14.60 -0.69 0.38
C ARG A 150 15.11 0.54 -0.35
N GLN A 151 16.19 0.39 -1.12
CA GLN A 151 16.75 1.49 -1.91
C GLN A 151 15.76 1.94 -3.00
N ALA A 152 15.12 1.02 -3.71
CA ALA A 152 14.11 1.33 -4.73
C ALA A 152 12.91 2.09 -4.14
N THR A 153 12.48 1.74 -2.92
CA THR A 153 11.43 2.48 -2.19
C THR A 153 11.88 3.89 -1.84
N LYS A 154 13.14 4.07 -1.41
CA LYS A 154 13.72 5.38 -1.12
C LYS A 154 13.82 6.24 -2.38
N ASP A 155 14.19 5.63 -3.52
CA ASP A 155 14.28 6.31 -4.81
C ASP A 155 12.88 6.72 -5.32
N ALA A 156 11.85 5.89 -5.12
CA ALA A 156 10.47 6.26 -5.40
C ALA A 156 10.02 7.51 -4.61
N GLY A 157 10.36 7.59 -3.32
CA GLY A 157 10.13 8.79 -2.50
C GLY A 157 10.82 10.02 -3.07
N LYS A 158 12.08 9.87 -3.48
CA LYS A 158 12.86 10.94 -4.08
C LYS A 158 12.27 11.42 -5.42
N ILE A 159 11.82 10.51 -6.28
CA ILE A 159 11.13 10.83 -7.55
C ILE A 159 9.84 11.61 -7.28
N ALA A 160 9.10 11.27 -6.21
CA ALA A 160 7.90 12.00 -5.76
C ALA A 160 8.21 13.38 -5.15
N GLY A 161 9.48 13.78 -5.08
CA GLY A 161 9.92 15.05 -4.46
C GLY A 161 9.81 15.04 -2.94
N LEU A 162 10.02 13.87 -2.31
CA LEU A 162 10.09 13.70 -0.86
C LEU A 162 11.53 13.36 -0.45
N GLU A 163 12.06 14.06 0.52
CA GLU A 163 13.26 13.65 1.23
C GLU A 163 12.89 12.53 2.21
N VAL A 164 13.26 11.29 1.88
CA VAL A 164 13.01 10.14 2.73
C VAL A 164 14.02 10.12 3.87
N LYS A 165 13.60 10.60 5.04
CA LYS A 165 14.45 10.71 6.24
C LYS A 165 14.83 9.35 6.81
N ARG A 166 13.91 8.41 6.74
CA ARG A 166 14.12 7.03 7.18
C ARG A 166 13.20 6.06 6.43
N ILE A 167 13.73 4.88 6.14
CA ILE A 167 12.94 3.68 5.81
C ILE A 167 12.80 2.88 7.10
N ILE A 168 11.59 2.48 7.46
CA ILE A 168 11.29 1.71 8.67
C ILE A 168 10.49 0.46 8.31
N ASN A 169 10.70 -0.63 9.04
CA ASN A 169 9.94 -1.85 8.83
C ASN A 169 8.48 -1.69 9.29
N GLU A 170 7.52 -2.22 8.54
CA GLU A 170 6.08 -2.16 8.83
C GLU A 170 5.75 -2.69 10.22
N PRO A 171 6.20 -3.90 10.63
CA PRO A 171 5.92 -4.40 11.98
C PRO A 171 6.59 -3.55 13.08
N THR A 172 7.73 -2.95 12.79
CA THR A 172 8.42 -2.06 13.73
C THR A 172 7.65 -0.74 13.91
N ALA A 173 7.11 -0.19 12.81
CA ALA A 173 6.22 0.97 12.88
C ALA A 173 4.95 0.64 13.68
N ALA A 174 4.34 -0.51 13.44
CA ALA A 174 3.17 -0.95 14.20
C ALA A 174 3.46 -1.08 15.71
N ALA A 175 4.62 -1.61 16.06
CA ALA A 175 5.06 -1.70 17.47
C ALA A 175 5.23 -0.32 18.11
N LEU A 176 5.76 0.68 17.38
CA LEU A 176 5.85 2.05 17.87
C LEU A 176 4.47 2.65 18.18
N ALA A 177 3.49 2.41 17.29
CA ALA A 177 2.13 2.88 17.49
C ALA A 177 1.48 2.23 18.71
N TYR A 178 1.68 0.92 18.89
CA TYR A 178 1.22 0.17 20.06
C TYR A 178 1.88 0.64 21.35
N GLY A 179 3.21 0.66 21.39
CA GLY A 179 3.99 0.85 22.61
C GLY A 179 3.98 2.27 23.15
N LEU A 180 3.58 3.30 22.36
CA LEU A 180 3.36 4.65 22.91
C LEU A 180 2.24 4.69 23.95
N GLU A 181 1.28 3.77 23.86
CA GLU A 181 0.18 3.65 24.80
C GLU A 181 0.49 2.66 25.93
N SER A 182 1.40 1.70 25.70
CA SER A 182 1.87 0.73 26.71
C SER A 182 3.02 1.30 27.54
N LYS A 183 2.97 1.05 28.85
CA LYS A 183 4.01 1.49 29.80
C LYS A 183 4.75 0.34 30.46
N ASN A 184 4.50 -0.88 30.02
CA ASN A 184 5.06 -2.10 30.61
C ASN A 184 6.24 -2.60 29.79
N ASP A 185 7.15 -3.31 30.44
CA ASP A 185 8.14 -4.13 29.74
C ASP A 185 7.41 -5.37 29.21
N GLU A 186 7.37 -5.51 27.88
CA GLU A 186 6.59 -6.53 27.19
C GLU A 186 7.37 -7.15 26.03
N LYS A 187 7.17 -8.43 25.79
CA LYS A 187 7.58 -9.11 24.58
C LYS A 187 6.36 -9.29 23.67
N ILE A 188 6.40 -8.66 22.52
CA ILE A 188 5.28 -8.70 21.59
C ILE A 188 5.62 -9.44 20.31
N ALA A 189 4.61 -10.06 19.70
CA ALA A 189 4.68 -10.54 18.33
C ALA A 189 3.82 -9.62 17.46
N VAL A 190 4.44 -8.96 16.47
CA VAL A 190 3.70 -8.25 15.44
C VAL A 190 3.49 -9.21 14.28
N PHE A 191 2.21 -9.48 13.99
CA PHE A 191 1.77 -10.40 12.95
C PHE A 191 1.13 -9.56 11.84
N ASP A 192 1.88 -9.33 10.77
CA ASP A 192 1.47 -8.48 9.65
C ASP A 192 1.13 -9.34 8.43
N LEU A 193 -0.18 -9.47 8.13
CA LEU A 193 -0.67 -10.12 6.93
C LEU A 193 -1.41 -9.11 6.06
N GLY A 194 -0.67 -8.57 5.11
CA GLY A 194 -1.15 -7.56 4.18
C GLY A 194 -1.77 -8.13 2.91
N GLY A 195 -1.82 -7.30 1.85
CA GLY A 195 -2.33 -7.70 0.54
C GLY A 195 -1.37 -8.60 -0.24
N GLY A 196 -0.04 -8.47 -0.02
CA GLY A 196 0.97 -9.16 -0.81
C GLY A 196 2.00 -9.95 -0.02
N THR A 197 2.21 -9.61 1.24
CA THR A 197 3.28 -10.17 2.09
C THR A 197 2.75 -10.59 3.45
N PHE A 198 3.45 -11.52 4.05
CA PHE A 198 3.30 -11.89 5.46
C PHE A 198 4.63 -11.67 6.17
N ASP A 199 4.61 -10.88 7.23
CA ASP A 199 5.76 -10.63 8.10
C ASP A 199 5.38 -10.91 9.56
N VAL A 200 6.32 -11.48 10.30
CA VAL A 200 6.24 -11.63 11.74
C VAL A 200 7.52 -11.13 12.38
N SER A 201 7.40 -10.24 13.37
CA SER A 201 8.53 -9.72 14.12
C SER A 201 8.28 -9.91 15.62
N ILE A 202 9.32 -10.34 16.31
CA ILE A 202 9.34 -10.44 17.77
C ILE A 202 10.12 -9.25 18.31
N LEU A 203 9.50 -8.49 19.19
CA LEU A 203 10.09 -7.29 19.78
C LEU A 203 10.05 -7.36 21.31
N GLU A 204 11.04 -6.74 21.92
CA GLU A 204 11.05 -6.41 23.35
C GLU A 204 10.86 -4.90 23.51
N LEU A 205 9.88 -4.53 24.31
CA LEU A 205 9.53 -3.15 24.65
C LEU A 205 9.88 -2.92 26.11
N GLY A 206 10.55 -1.82 26.43
CA GLY A 206 10.84 -1.44 27.82
C GLY A 206 11.53 -0.08 27.90
N ASP A 207 11.17 0.74 28.89
CA ASP A 207 11.76 2.06 29.16
C ASP A 207 11.89 2.99 27.91
N GLY A 208 10.92 2.92 26.98
CA GLY A 208 10.95 3.68 25.74
C GLY A 208 11.85 3.08 24.65
N VAL A 209 12.47 1.93 24.88
CA VAL A 209 13.25 1.19 23.89
C VAL A 209 12.36 0.16 23.20
N PHE A 210 12.42 0.15 21.87
CA PHE A 210 11.75 -0.81 21.00
C PHE A 210 12.84 -1.60 20.29
N GLU A 211 13.13 -2.79 20.76
CA GLU A 211 14.18 -3.65 20.21
C GLU A 211 13.57 -4.80 19.44
N VAL A 212 13.86 -4.88 18.13
CA VAL A 212 13.52 -6.04 17.32
C VAL A 212 14.51 -7.17 17.64
N MET A 213 14.00 -8.26 18.17
CA MET A 213 14.80 -9.46 18.49
C MET A 213 14.99 -10.35 17.27
N SER A 214 13.94 -10.49 16.46
CA SER A 214 13.97 -11.28 15.24
C SER A 214 12.83 -10.89 14.30
N THR A 215 13.03 -11.19 13.02
CA THR A 215 11.98 -11.06 12.00
C THR A 215 12.05 -12.23 11.02
N ASN A 216 10.90 -12.64 10.52
CA ASN A 216 10.77 -13.64 9.45
C ASN A 216 9.52 -13.34 8.63
N GLY A 217 9.38 -13.94 7.43
CA GLY A 217 8.23 -13.65 6.60
C GLY A 217 8.15 -14.50 5.33
N ASP A 218 7.10 -14.24 4.55
CA ASP A 218 6.87 -14.79 3.22
C ASP A 218 6.45 -13.66 2.28
N THR A 219 7.28 -13.34 1.30
CA THR A 219 7.05 -12.24 0.35
C THR A 219 5.98 -12.53 -0.69
N HIS A 220 5.39 -13.74 -0.67
CA HIS A 220 4.33 -14.19 -1.56
C HIS A 220 3.23 -14.93 -0.77
N LEU A 221 2.76 -14.30 0.31
CA LEU A 221 1.64 -14.73 1.10
C LEU A 221 0.86 -13.50 1.58
N GLY A 222 -0.26 -13.23 0.95
CA GLY A 222 -1.10 -12.08 1.27
C GLY A 222 -2.47 -12.16 0.62
N GLY A 223 -3.30 -11.16 0.84
CA GLY A 223 -4.70 -11.13 0.40
C GLY A 223 -4.91 -11.43 -1.07
N GLU A 224 -3.99 -11.02 -1.94
CA GLU A 224 -4.06 -11.32 -3.38
C GLU A 224 -3.91 -12.81 -3.69
N ASP A 225 -3.16 -13.56 -2.88
CA ASP A 225 -3.00 -15.01 -3.03
C ASP A 225 -4.30 -15.73 -2.64
N PHE A 226 -4.98 -15.24 -1.59
CA PHE A 226 -6.32 -15.70 -1.19
C PHE A 226 -7.35 -15.39 -2.28
N ASP A 227 -7.33 -14.18 -2.84
CA ASP A 227 -8.19 -13.78 -3.95
C ASP A 227 -7.99 -14.68 -5.17
N ASN A 228 -6.75 -14.97 -5.54
CA ASN A 228 -6.42 -15.80 -6.70
C ASN A 228 -6.98 -17.25 -6.56
N ILE A 229 -6.94 -17.82 -5.35
CA ILE A 229 -7.58 -19.13 -5.11
C ILE A 229 -9.07 -19.04 -5.36
N LEU A 230 -9.72 -18.01 -4.81
CA LEU A 230 -11.15 -17.83 -4.98
C LEU A 230 -11.53 -17.53 -6.44
N VAL A 231 -10.74 -16.71 -7.14
CA VAL A 231 -10.92 -16.43 -8.57
C VAL A 231 -10.88 -17.72 -9.38
N ASN A 232 -9.86 -18.56 -9.18
CA ASN A 232 -9.76 -19.85 -9.88
C ASN A 232 -10.97 -20.72 -9.63
N TYR A 233 -11.40 -20.82 -8.37
CA TYR A 233 -12.60 -21.58 -8.00
C TYR A 233 -13.86 -21.06 -8.71
N LEU A 234 -14.09 -19.74 -8.72
CA LEU A 234 -15.28 -19.13 -9.36
C LEU A 234 -15.25 -19.27 -10.88
N VAL A 235 -14.08 -19.15 -11.51
CA VAL A 235 -13.89 -19.40 -12.94
C VAL A 235 -14.23 -20.84 -13.30
N ASP A 236 -13.79 -21.80 -12.49
CA ASP A 236 -14.12 -23.22 -12.67
C ASP A 236 -15.63 -23.49 -12.49
N GLN A 237 -16.29 -22.86 -11.50
CA GLN A 237 -17.73 -22.96 -11.32
C GLN A 237 -18.49 -22.40 -12.53
N PHE A 238 -18.11 -21.21 -13.01
CA PHE A 238 -18.71 -20.61 -14.21
C PHE A 238 -18.53 -21.50 -15.44
N LYS A 239 -17.32 -22.07 -15.62
CA LYS A 239 -17.04 -22.98 -16.72
C LYS A 239 -17.86 -24.28 -16.65
N GLN A 240 -18.06 -24.83 -15.45
CA GLN A 240 -18.92 -26.02 -15.25
C GLN A 240 -20.38 -25.71 -15.57
N GLU A 241 -20.88 -24.54 -15.21
CA GLU A 241 -22.27 -24.15 -15.42
C GLU A 241 -22.56 -23.74 -16.87
N SER A 242 -21.70 -22.90 -17.45
CA SER A 242 -21.94 -22.30 -18.78
C SER A 242 -21.23 -23.02 -19.93
N GLY A 243 -20.24 -23.87 -19.65
CA GLY A 243 -19.37 -24.48 -20.66
C GLY A 243 -18.32 -23.52 -21.24
N ILE A 244 -18.28 -22.23 -20.82
CA ILE A 244 -17.43 -21.21 -21.38
C ILE A 244 -16.17 -21.00 -20.54
N ASP A 245 -15.01 -20.96 -21.19
CA ASP A 245 -13.73 -20.61 -20.58
C ASP A 245 -13.45 -19.13 -20.75
N ILE A 246 -13.45 -18.37 -19.65
CA ILE A 246 -13.20 -16.92 -19.64
C ILE A 246 -11.75 -16.53 -19.34
N THR A 247 -10.85 -17.48 -19.17
CA THR A 247 -9.45 -17.21 -18.77
C THR A 247 -8.69 -16.29 -19.73
N ASN A 248 -9.11 -16.24 -21.00
CA ASN A 248 -8.52 -15.35 -22.02
C ASN A 248 -9.27 -14.01 -22.18
N ASP A 249 -10.37 -13.80 -21.46
CA ASP A 249 -11.11 -12.53 -21.43
C ASP A 249 -10.66 -11.70 -20.22
N ALA A 250 -9.77 -10.75 -20.45
CA ALA A 250 -9.21 -9.90 -19.40
C ALA A 250 -10.28 -9.08 -18.66
N ALA A 251 -11.37 -8.69 -19.34
CA ALA A 251 -12.44 -7.90 -18.70
C ALA A 251 -13.32 -8.80 -17.82
N ALA A 252 -13.69 -9.99 -18.29
CA ALA A 252 -14.42 -10.97 -17.51
C ALA A 252 -13.60 -11.41 -16.28
N MET A 253 -12.32 -11.75 -16.48
CA MET A 253 -11.41 -12.13 -15.39
C MET A 253 -11.27 -11.03 -14.34
N GLN A 254 -11.16 -9.75 -14.75
CA GLN A 254 -11.06 -8.66 -13.79
C GLN A 254 -12.38 -8.49 -13.01
N ARG A 255 -13.54 -8.67 -13.62
CA ARG A 255 -14.82 -8.64 -12.92
C ARG A 255 -14.94 -9.76 -11.89
N VAL A 256 -14.50 -10.97 -12.23
CA VAL A 256 -14.46 -12.10 -11.28
C VAL A 256 -13.50 -11.78 -10.14
N LYS A 257 -12.33 -11.18 -10.42
CA LYS A 257 -11.33 -10.80 -9.40
C LYS A 257 -11.88 -9.75 -8.43
N ASP A 258 -12.54 -8.72 -8.95
CA ASP A 258 -13.10 -7.64 -8.11
C ASP A 258 -14.24 -8.19 -7.22
N GLU A 259 -15.08 -9.08 -7.75
CA GLU A 259 -16.16 -9.68 -6.97
C GLU A 259 -15.64 -10.72 -5.96
N ALA A 260 -14.57 -11.47 -6.29
CA ALA A 260 -13.90 -12.37 -5.36
C ALA A 260 -13.30 -11.61 -4.16
N GLU A 261 -12.60 -10.50 -4.40
CA GLU A 261 -12.05 -9.65 -3.34
C GLU A 261 -13.18 -9.08 -2.45
N LYS A 262 -14.27 -8.62 -3.07
CA LYS A 262 -15.45 -8.12 -2.36
C LYS A 262 -16.09 -9.24 -1.50
N ALA A 263 -16.33 -10.41 -2.08
CA ALA A 263 -16.89 -11.56 -1.37
C ALA A 263 -16.01 -11.98 -0.18
N LYS A 264 -14.68 -12.06 -0.36
CA LYS A 264 -13.73 -12.32 0.74
C LYS A 264 -13.90 -11.33 1.89
N LYS A 265 -14.01 -10.02 1.59
CA LYS A 265 -14.22 -8.97 2.61
C LYS A 265 -15.57 -9.11 3.31
N GLU A 266 -16.65 -9.35 2.58
CA GLU A 266 -17.99 -9.54 3.14
C GLU A 266 -18.07 -10.76 4.05
N LEU A 267 -17.41 -11.87 3.67
CA LEU A 267 -17.33 -13.09 4.47
C LEU A 267 -16.52 -12.95 5.75
N SER A 268 -15.80 -11.85 5.96
CA SER A 268 -15.18 -11.53 7.26
C SER A 268 -16.24 -11.18 8.33
N SER A 269 -17.40 -10.67 7.92
CA SER A 269 -18.51 -10.32 8.84
C SER A 269 -19.76 -11.18 8.65
N SER A 270 -19.98 -11.78 7.46
CA SER A 270 -21.14 -12.61 7.11
C SER A 270 -20.75 -14.07 7.00
N THR A 271 -21.73 -14.99 7.15
CA THR A 271 -21.52 -16.44 6.96
C THR A 271 -21.69 -16.89 5.52
N SER A 272 -22.34 -16.06 4.67
CA SER A 272 -22.49 -16.26 3.24
C SER A 272 -22.61 -14.93 2.51
N THR A 273 -22.31 -14.93 1.22
CA THR A 273 -22.49 -13.78 0.32
C THR A 273 -22.87 -14.26 -1.07
N ASP A 274 -23.63 -13.45 -1.81
CA ASP A 274 -24.07 -13.76 -3.17
C ASP A 274 -23.16 -13.04 -4.17
N ILE A 275 -22.55 -13.81 -5.05
CA ILE A 275 -21.76 -13.36 -6.19
C ILE A 275 -22.72 -13.22 -7.37
N ASN A 276 -22.82 -12.03 -7.93
CA ASN A 276 -23.68 -11.73 -9.07
C ASN A 276 -22.92 -10.97 -10.15
N LEU A 277 -22.64 -11.66 -11.25
CA LEU A 277 -21.90 -11.12 -12.40
C LEU A 277 -22.78 -11.21 -13.66
N PRO A 278 -23.70 -10.25 -13.86
CA PRO A 278 -24.57 -10.24 -15.05
C PRO A 278 -23.73 -9.99 -16.30
N PHE A 279 -24.09 -10.66 -17.41
CA PHE A 279 -23.41 -10.54 -18.70
C PHE A 279 -21.89 -10.76 -18.60
N LEU A 280 -21.48 -11.83 -17.90
CA LEU A 280 -20.06 -12.15 -17.71
C LEU A 280 -19.43 -12.62 -19.02
N SER A 281 -20.16 -13.39 -19.83
CA SER A 281 -19.76 -13.84 -21.15
C SER A 281 -20.98 -14.03 -22.06
N ALA A 282 -20.79 -14.50 -23.31
CA ALA A 282 -21.86 -14.84 -24.23
C ALA A 282 -21.45 -15.98 -25.17
N ASP A 283 -22.43 -16.75 -25.61
CA ASP A 283 -22.32 -17.78 -26.65
C ASP A 283 -23.37 -17.58 -27.72
N ALA A 284 -23.58 -18.61 -28.58
CA ALA A 284 -24.59 -18.58 -29.63
C ALA A 284 -26.04 -18.48 -29.12
N ASP A 285 -26.29 -18.93 -27.88
CA ASP A 285 -27.60 -18.89 -27.22
C ASP A 285 -27.86 -17.55 -26.49
N GLY A 286 -26.88 -16.67 -26.44
CA GLY A 286 -27.01 -15.33 -25.86
C GLY A 286 -26.07 -15.08 -24.67
N PRO A 287 -26.35 -14.00 -23.89
CA PRO A 287 -25.52 -13.64 -22.74
C PRO A 287 -25.61 -14.68 -21.63
N LYS A 288 -24.47 -14.92 -20.95
CA LYS A 288 -24.35 -15.77 -19.78
C LYS A 288 -24.08 -14.92 -18.55
N HIS A 289 -24.85 -15.18 -17.52
CA HIS A 289 -24.73 -14.57 -16.20
C HIS A 289 -24.07 -15.58 -15.27
N PHE A 290 -23.46 -15.10 -14.19
CA PHE A 290 -22.94 -15.97 -13.14
C PHE A 290 -23.51 -15.54 -11.80
N GLU A 291 -24.27 -16.41 -11.17
CA GLU A 291 -24.85 -16.24 -9.85
C GLU A 291 -24.41 -17.41 -8.97
N TYR A 292 -23.74 -17.09 -7.85
CA TYR A 292 -23.20 -18.11 -6.98
C TYR A 292 -23.25 -17.66 -5.52
N THR A 293 -23.82 -18.48 -4.63
CA THR A 293 -23.77 -18.21 -3.18
C THR A 293 -22.53 -18.85 -2.58
N LEU A 294 -21.58 -18.02 -2.14
CA LEU A 294 -20.36 -18.45 -1.47
C LEU A 294 -20.54 -18.39 0.05
N THR A 295 -20.18 -19.47 0.74
CA THR A 295 -20.18 -19.52 2.21
C THR A 295 -18.78 -19.26 2.77
N ARG A 296 -18.71 -18.71 4.01
CA ARG A 296 -17.45 -18.56 4.73
C ARG A 296 -16.72 -19.90 4.88
N ALA A 297 -17.42 -20.96 5.26
CA ALA A 297 -16.83 -22.28 5.40
C ALA A 297 -16.20 -22.79 4.09
N LYS A 298 -16.81 -22.49 2.93
CA LYS A 298 -16.22 -22.87 1.63
C LYS A 298 -14.99 -22.04 1.30
N LEU A 299 -14.99 -20.75 1.61
CA LEU A 299 -13.81 -19.91 1.46
C LEU A 299 -12.66 -20.43 2.35
N GLU A 300 -12.92 -20.71 3.61
CA GLU A 300 -11.93 -21.21 4.59
C GLU A 300 -11.34 -22.55 4.15
N GLU A 301 -12.17 -23.49 3.65
CA GLU A 301 -11.71 -24.75 3.05
C GLU A 301 -10.75 -24.51 1.87
N LEU A 302 -11.09 -23.59 0.97
CA LEU A 302 -10.29 -23.31 -0.20
C LEU A 302 -8.92 -22.72 0.15
N VAL A 303 -8.84 -21.86 1.18
CA VAL A 303 -7.63 -21.13 1.54
C VAL A 303 -6.81 -21.79 2.66
N GLU A 304 -7.26 -22.95 3.19
CA GLU A 304 -6.56 -23.69 4.24
C GLU A 304 -5.05 -23.89 3.96
N PRO A 305 -4.62 -24.25 2.71
CA PRO A 305 -3.19 -24.37 2.41
C PRO A 305 -2.38 -23.08 2.59
N LEU A 306 -3.00 -21.90 2.40
CA LEU A 306 -2.34 -20.61 2.66
C LEU A 306 -2.28 -20.32 4.17
N LEU A 307 -3.33 -20.66 4.91
CA LEU A 307 -3.37 -20.51 6.37
C LEU A 307 -2.27 -21.35 7.04
N ASP A 308 -2.01 -22.57 6.53
CA ASP A 308 -0.97 -23.44 7.06
C ASP A 308 0.45 -22.88 6.88
N ARG A 309 0.69 -22.10 5.81
CA ARG A 309 1.98 -21.45 5.58
C ARG A 309 2.33 -20.40 6.63
N LEU A 310 1.36 -19.84 7.37
CA LEU A 310 1.58 -18.82 8.39
C LEU A 310 2.39 -19.34 9.58
N ALA A 311 2.33 -20.62 9.91
CA ALA A 311 2.97 -21.18 11.09
C ALA A 311 4.51 -21.17 11.00
N SER A 312 5.06 -21.56 9.85
CA SER A 312 6.53 -21.72 9.68
C SER A 312 7.34 -20.43 9.91
N PRO A 313 6.96 -19.25 9.37
CA PRO A 313 7.66 -17.99 9.68
C PRO A 313 7.58 -17.63 11.17
N VAL A 314 6.45 -17.86 11.84
CA VAL A 314 6.29 -17.61 13.29
C VAL A 314 7.24 -18.48 14.10
N GLU A 315 7.28 -19.79 13.83
CA GLU A 315 8.19 -20.71 14.51
C GLU A 315 9.66 -20.33 14.33
N LYS A 316 10.05 -19.89 13.14
CA LYS A 316 11.41 -19.44 12.85
C LYS A 316 11.76 -18.15 13.59
N ALA A 317 10.84 -17.17 13.62
CA ALA A 317 11.05 -15.92 14.33
C ALA A 317 11.21 -16.17 15.85
N LEU A 318 10.34 -16.98 16.44
CA LEU A 318 10.44 -17.36 17.86
C LEU A 318 11.76 -18.07 18.15
N LYS A 319 12.15 -19.03 17.32
CA LYS A 319 13.43 -19.75 17.46
C LYS A 319 14.62 -18.81 17.39
N ASP A 320 14.64 -17.88 16.44
CA ASP A 320 15.73 -16.91 16.27
C ASP A 320 15.78 -15.94 17.48
N ALA A 321 14.64 -15.54 18.02
CA ALA A 321 14.54 -14.77 19.27
C ALA A 321 14.88 -15.60 20.53
N LYS A 322 15.02 -16.93 20.41
CA LYS A 322 15.20 -17.87 21.54
C LYS A 322 14.05 -17.83 22.54
N LEU A 323 12.83 -17.67 22.04
CA LEU A 323 11.58 -17.60 22.80
C LEU A 323 10.63 -18.73 22.39
N GLU A 324 9.70 -19.03 23.29
CA GLU A 324 8.55 -19.89 23.04
C GLU A 324 7.26 -19.03 22.96
N THR A 325 6.18 -19.57 22.43
CA THR A 325 4.89 -18.84 22.31
C THR A 325 4.35 -18.34 23.66
N LYS A 326 4.65 -19.05 24.75
CA LYS A 326 4.28 -18.66 26.11
C LYS A 326 4.99 -17.40 26.64
N ASP A 327 6.18 -17.09 26.06
CA ASP A 327 7.01 -15.95 26.44
C ASP A 327 6.56 -14.64 25.76
N ILE A 328 5.61 -14.72 24.83
CA ILE A 328 5.02 -13.57 24.16
C ILE A 328 3.88 -13.03 25.01
N ASP A 329 3.93 -11.77 25.40
CA ASP A 329 2.91 -11.13 26.22
C ASP A 329 1.69 -10.74 25.37
N GLU A 330 1.91 -10.08 24.24
CA GLU A 330 0.86 -9.61 23.37
C GLU A 330 1.11 -9.92 21.88
N ILE A 331 0.04 -10.06 21.12
CA ILE A 331 0.07 -10.26 19.65
C ILE A 331 -0.63 -9.10 18.98
N VAL A 332 0.11 -8.29 18.25
CA VAL A 332 -0.39 -7.13 17.51
C VAL A 332 -0.69 -7.54 16.08
N MET A 333 -1.96 -7.44 15.69
CA MET A 333 -2.44 -7.81 14.35
C MET A 333 -2.36 -6.62 13.41
N VAL A 334 -1.69 -6.78 12.29
CA VAL A 334 -1.46 -5.75 11.26
C VAL A 334 -1.84 -6.28 9.88
N GLY A 335 -2.24 -5.37 8.98
CA GLY A 335 -2.64 -5.71 7.63
C GLY A 335 -4.10 -6.15 7.51
N GLY A 336 -4.74 -5.80 6.38
CA GLY A 336 -6.18 -6.00 6.17
C GLY A 336 -6.64 -7.46 6.23
N MET A 337 -5.76 -8.44 5.93
CA MET A 337 -6.09 -9.86 6.00
C MET A 337 -6.28 -10.37 7.42
N THR A 338 -5.76 -9.69 8.42
CA THR A 338 -5.97 -10.04 9.84
C THR A 338 -7.41 -9.82 10.32
N ARG A 339 -8.25 -9.20 9.48
CA ARG A 339 -9.71 -9.11 9.73
C ARG A 339 -10.46 -10.41 9.41
N MET A 340 -9.83 -11.33 8.67
CA MET A 340 -10.44 -12.61 8.30
C MET A 340 -10.51 -13.53 9.53
N PRO A 341 -11.70 -14.06 9.92
CA PRO A 341 -11.86 -14.89 11.10
C PRO A 341 -10.91 -16.10 11.13
N ALA A 342 -10.73 -16.80 10.00
CA ALA A 342 -9.83 -17.94 9.91
C ALA A 342 -8.35 -17.57 10.19
N VAL A 343 -7.91 -16.35 9.85
CA VAL A 343 -6.58 -15.86 10.19
C VAL A 343 -6.46 -15.63 11.69
N VAL A 344 -7.46 -15.00 12.30
CA VAL A 344 -7.49 -14.77 13.77
C VAL A 344 -7.43 -16.10 14.52
N GLU A 345 -8.25 -17.08 14.14
CA GLU A 345 -8.25 -18.41 14.74
C GLU A 345 -6.91 -19.15 14.52
N LYS A 346 -6.29 -18.99 13.34
CA LYS A 346 -4.97 -19.56 13.07
C LYS A 346 -3.90 -18.96 14.01
N VAL A 347 -3.89 -17.63 14.17
CA VAL A 347 -2.99 -16.93 15.10
C VAL A 347 -3.21 -17.41 16.54
N LYS A 348 -4.47 -17.50 16.97
CA LYS A 348 -4.82 -18.04 18.29
C LYS A 348 -4.35 -19.48 18.46
N SER A 349 -4.49 -20.32 17.44
CA SER A 349 -3.98 -21.70 17.45
C SER A 349 -2.46 -21.78 17.59
N ILE A 350 -1.71 -20.87 16.91
CA ILE A 350 -0.25 -20.84 16.94
C ILE A 350 0.27 -20.36 18.32
N PHE A 351 -0.28 -19.27 18.84
CA PHE A 351 0.23 -18.64 20.06
C PHE A 351 -0.46 -19.14 21.36
N GLY A 352 -1.60 -19.82 21.24
CA GLY A 352 -2.37 -20.32 22.40
C GLY A 352 -3.09 -19.22 23.19
N LYS A 353 -3.20 -18.01 22.64
CA LYS A 353 -3.89 -16.85 23.24
C LYS A 353 -4.56 -15.98 22.17
N ASP A 354 -5.56 -15.21 22.58
CA ASP A 354 -6.24 -14.27 21.68
C ASP A 354 -5.31 -13.11 21.33
N PRO A 355 -5.29 -12.68 20.05
CA PRO A 355 -4.55 -11.48 19.66
C PRO A 355 -5.23 -10.23 20.23
N MET A 356 -4.43 -9.18 20.44
CA MET A 356 -4.90 -7.90 20.94
C MET A 356 -5.94 -7.27 20.01
N GLN A 357 -6.99 -6.71 20.59
CA GLN A 357 -8.01 -5.94 19.90
C GLN A 357 -7.87 -4.45 20.25
N GLY A 358 -8.17 -3.57 19.30
CA GLY A 358 -8.20 -2.12 19.54
C GLY A 358 -7.27 -1.31 18.64
N VAL A 359 -6.35 -1.95 17.94
CA VAL A 359 -5.51 -1.30 16.91
C VAL A 359 -6.18 -1.43 15.53
N ASN A 360 -6.25 -0.33 14.76
CA ASN A 360 -6.72 -0.41 13.39
C ASN A 360 -5.61 -0.97 12.49
N PRO A 361 -5.74 -2.20 11.97
CA PRO A 361 -4.67 -2.86 11.22
C PRO A 361 -4.35 -2.19 9.87
N ASP A 362 -5.22 -1.32 9.35
CA ASP A 362 -5.01 -0.58 8.10
C ASP A 362 -4.28 0.76 8.29
N GLU A 363 -4.14 1.24 9.54
CA GLU A 363 -3.63 2.57 9.86
C GLU A 363 -2.41 2.55 10.79
N VAL A 364 -2.27 1.51 11.58
CA VAL A 364 -1.27 1.42 12.65
C VAL A 364 0.16 1.62 12.15
N VAL A 365 0.47 1.14 10.96
CA VAL A 365 1.79 1.27 10.33
C VAL A 365 2.08 2.74 9.99
N ALA A 366 1.13 3.44 9.37
CA ALA A 366 1.27 4.87 9.06
C ALA A 366 1.39 5.72 10.34
N VAL A 367 0.62 5.37 11.38
CA VAL A 367 0.70 6.00 12.71
C VAL A 367 2.09 5.83 13.29
N GLY A 368 2.65 4.63 13.29
CA GLY A 368 4.01 4.38 13.78
C GLY A 368 5.10 5.09 12.97
N ALA A 369 4.93 5.16 11.65
CA ALA A 369 5.82 5.94 10.80
C ALA A 369 5.77 7.44 11.12
N ALA A 370 4.58 7.99 11.42
CA ALA A 370 4.44 9.39 11.87
C ALA A 370 5.12 9.62 13.23
N ILE A 371 4.98 8.69 14.18
CA ILE A 371 5.68 8.74 15.47
C ILE A 371 7.19 8.79 15.27
N GLN A 372 7.74 7.95 14.38
CA GLN A 372 9.17 7.99 14.03
C GLN A 372 9.57 9.36 13.44
N GLY A 373 8.69 9.98 12.64
CA GLY A 373 8.87 11.35 12.17
C GLY A 373 8.96 12.35 13.32
N GLY A 374 8.07 12.23 14.31
CA GLY A 374 8.08 13.04 15.52
C GLY A 374 9.33 12.84 16.39
N VAL A 375 9.84 11.61 16.46
CA VAL A 375 11.14 11.35 17.14
C VAL A 375 12.28 12.10 16.46
N LEU A 376 12.34 12.06 15.12
CA LEU A 376 13.39 12.77 14.36
C LEU A 376 13.26 14.30 14.44
N GLN A 377 12.06 14.83 14.62
CA GLN A 377 11.80 16.26 14.82
C GLN A 377 11.99 16.71 16.28
N GLY A 378 12.09 15.77 17.23
CA GLY A 378 12.18 16.03 18.65
C GLY A 378 10.84 16.32 19.35
N ASP A 379 9.73 16.10 18.65
CA ASP A 379 8.37 16.22 19.18
C ASP A 379 8.01 15.06 20.12
N VAL A 380 8.59 13.88 19.87
CA VAL A 380 8.51 12.69 20.70
C VAL A 380 9.90 12.45 21.31
N LYS A 381 9.97 12.38 22.63
CA LYS A 381 11.21 12.18 23.39
C LYS A 381 11.20 10.80 24.03
N ASP A 382 12.40 10.33 24.38
CA ASP A 382 12.60 9.08 25.13
C ASP A 382 12.09 7.84 24.40
N VAL A 383 12.15 7.83 23.06
CA VAL A 383 11.87 6.67 22.20
C VAL A 383 13.12 6.33 21.39
N LEU A 384 13.60 5.10 21.55
CA LEU A 384 14.71 4.52 20.80
C LEU A 384 14.23 3.28 20.04
N LEU A 385 14.42 3.28 18.74
CA LEU A 385 14.10 2.16 17.87
C LEU A 385 15.37 1.46 17.41
N LEU A 386 15.49 0.18 17.71
CA LEU A 386 16.55 -0.72 17.27
C LEU A 386 15.95 -1.79 16.35
N ASP A 387 16.26 -1.71 15.07
CA ASP A 387 15.79 -2.67 14.06
C ASP A 387 16.89 -3.69 13.73
N VAL A 388 16.58 -4.72 12.93
CA VAL A 388 17.52 -5.80 12.56
C VAL A 388 17.57 -6.02 11.05
N THR A 389 18.70 -6.58 10.57
CA THR A 389 18.76 -7.09 9.19
C THR A 389 18.02 -8.41 9.06
N PRO A 390 17.13 -8.58 8.05
CA PRO A 390 16.30 -9.78 7.94
C PRO A 390 17.05 -11.00 7.41
N LEU A 391 18.16 -10.78 6.70
CA LEU A 391 18.93 -11.83 6.02
C LEU A 391 20.43 -11.67 6.25
N THR A 392 21.13 -12.78 6.28
CA THR A 392 22.60 -12.82 6.39
C THR A 392 23.24 -12.19 5.16
N LEU A 393 24.24 -11.35 5.40
CA LEU A 393 25.06 -10.69 4.39
C LEU A 393 26.46 -11.28 4.39
N GLY A 394 27.02 -11.51 3.21
CA GLY A 394 28.35 -12.12 3.06
C GLY A 394 28.95 -11.92 1.69
N ILE A 395 30.09 -12.56 1.46
CA ILE A 395 30.77 -12.56 0.16
C ILE A 395 30.99 -13.98 -0.36
N GLU A 396 31.17 -14.05 -1.68
CA GLU A 396 31.68 -15.28 -2.34
C GLU A 396 33.12 -15.50 -1.97
N THR A 397 33.43 -16.73 -1.58
CA THR A 397 34.80 -17.21 -1.35
C THR A 397 35.11 -18.43 -2.22
N MET A 398 36.37 -18.91 -2.17
CA MET A 398 36.86 -20.00 -2.99
C MET A 398 35.94 -21.23 -2.92
N GLY A 399 35.60 -21.79 -4.07
CA GLY A 399 34.70 -22.95 -4.20
C GLY A 399 33.21 -22.57 -4.38
N GLY A 400 32.88 -21.31 -4.62
CA GLY A 400 31.50 -20.86 -4.81
C GLY A 400 30.65 -20.92 -3.52
N VAL A 401 31.32 -20.74 -2.38
CA VAL A 401 30.71 -20.76 -1.04
C VAL A 401 30.50 -19.34 -0.57
N ARG A 402 29.39 -19.09 0.14
CA ARG A 402 29.13 -17.83 0.83
C ARG A 402 29.79 -17.84 2.21
N THR A 403 30.65 -16.87 2.47
CA THR A 403 31.16 -16.58 3.82
C THR A 403 30.36 -15.44 4.44
N PRO A 404 29.68 -15.66 5.59
CA PRO A 404 28.88 -14.63 6.24
C PRO A 404 29.77 -13.60 6.94
N LEU A 405 29.38 -12.31 6.88
CA LEU A 405 29.98 -11.21 7.64
C LEU A 405 29.00 -10.62 8.66
N ILE A 406 27.75 -10.38 8.26
CA ILE A 406 26.68 -9.92 9.14
C ILE A 406 25.58 -10.97 9.14
N ASP A 407 25.33 -11.58 10.28
CA ASP A 407 24.28 -12.59 10.42
C ASP A 407 22.89 -11.92 10.42
N ARG A 408 21.87 -12.65 9.97
CA ARG A 408 20.47 -12.21 10.10
C ARG A 408 20.14 -11.90 11.54
N ASN A 409 19.18 -11.04 11.74
CA ASN A 409 18.74 -10.53 13.05
C ASN A 409 19.87 -9.81 13.83
N THR A 410 20.90 -9.31 13.13
CA THR A 410 21.86 -8.37 13.73
C THR A 410 21.25 -6.99 13.78
N THR A 411 21.28 -6.36 14.96
CA THR A 411 20.79 -4.99 15.19
C THR A 411 21.49 -3.99 14.29
N ILE A 412 20.72 -3.07 13.68
CA ILE A 412 21.20 -2.01 12.80
C ILE A 412 20.99 -0.62 13.45
N PRO A 413 21.91 0.35 13.17
CA PRO A 413 23.07 0.27 12.27
C PRO A 413 24.23 -0.56 12.82
N THR A 414 24.98 -1.23 11.92
CA THR A 414 26.12 -2.06 12.31
C THR A 414 27.25 -2.00 11.28
N SER A 415 28.47 -2.29 11.72
CA SER A 415 29.65 -2.41 10.86
C SER A 415 30.47 -3.63 11.24
N LYS A 416 30.83 -4.44 10.25
CA LYS A 416 31.64 -5.65 10.41
C LYS A 416 32.73 -5.70 9.37
N SER A 417 33.95 -6.08 9.79
CA SER A 417 35.10 -6.23 8.90
C SER A 417 35.75 -7.59 9.09
N GLU A 418 36.13 -8.21 7.96
CA GLU A 418 36.92 -9.44 7.94
C GLU A 418 38.05 -9.31 6.94
N VAL A 419 39.16 -10.06 7.18
CA VAL A 419 40.33 -10.06 6.34
C VAL A 419 40.37 -11.33 5.51
N PHE A 420 40.36 -11.17 4.19
CA PHE A 420 40.47 -12.20 3.19
C PHE A 420 41.85 -12.12 2.50
N SER A 421 42.10 -13.05 1.61
CA SER A 421 43.35 -13.09 0.86
C SER A 421 43.15 -13.53 -0.60
N THR A 422 44.22 -13.47 -1.41
CA THR A 422 44.23 -13.91 -2.79
C THR A 422 44.19 -15.45 -2.91
N ALA A 423 43.52 -15.95 -3.94
CA ALA A 423 43.36 -17.38 -4.21
C ALA A 423 44.51 -17.95 -5.11
N SER A 424 45.27 -17.06 -5.81
CA SER A 424 46.33 -17.42 -6.72
C SER A 424 47.59 -16.58 -6.46
N ASP A 425 48.77 -17.16 -6.84
CA ASP A 425 50.03 -16.43 -6.75
C ASP A 425 50.05 -15.23 -7.70
N ASN A 426 50.63 -14.12 -7.25
CA ASN A 426 50.75 -12.86 -8.00
C ASN A 426 49.44 -12.33 -8.57
N GLN A 427 48.31 -12.57 -7.88
CA GLN A 427 46.99 -12.10 -8.27
C GLN A 427 46.94 -10.59 -8.13
N PRO A 428 46.75 -9.80 -9.23
CA PRO A 428 46.85 -8.34 -9.19
C PRO A 428 45.52 -7.67 -8.74
N GLN A 429 44.43 -8.43 -8.72
CA GLN A 429 43.07 -7.95 -8.38
C GLN A 429 42.24 -9.04 -7.73
N VAL A 430 41.24 -8.65 -6.94
CA VAL A 430 40.22 -9.55 -6.40
C VAL A 430 38.83 -9.01 -6.76
N GLU A 431 37.91 -9.89 -7.16
CA GLU A 431 36.52 -9.58 -7.31
C GLU A 431 35.83 -9.84 -5.99
N ILE A 432 35.09 -8.85 -5.48
CA ILE A 432 34.24 -8.94 -4.32
C ILE A 432 32.81 -9.13 -4.82
N HIS A 433 32.23 -10.30 -4.60
CA HIS A 433 30.85 -10.62 -4.91
C HIS A 433 30.02 -10.61 -3.64
N VAL A 434 29.15 -9.62 -3.50
CA VAL A 434 28.31 -9.39 -2.32
C VAL A 434 27.02 -10.20 -2.45
N LEU A 435 26.67 -10.92 -1.39
CA LEU A 435 25.58 -11.89 -1.35
C LEU A 435 24.66 -11.63 -0.15
N GLN A 436 23.39 -11.94 -0.33
CA GLN A 436 22.38 -11.93 0.73
C GLN A 436 21.57 -13.23 0.70
N GLY A 437 21.38 -13.86 1.86
CA GLY A 437 20.58 -15.08 2.02
C GLY A 437 21.22 -16.08 2.97
N GLU A 438 20.51 -17.19 3.22
CA GLU A 438 20.86 -18.19 4.25
C GLU A 438 21.50 -19.46 3.68
N ARG A 439 21.67 -19.56 2.36
CA ARG A 439 22.21 -20.75 1.71
C ARG A 439 23.74 -20.73 1.73
N GLU A 440 24.36 -21.92 1.77
CA GLU A 440 25.81 -22.04 1.80
C GLU A 440 26.46 -21.72 0.45
N PHE A 441 25.78 -22.04 -0.67
CA PHE A 441 26.32 -21.84 -2.00
C PHE A 441 25.87 -20.55 -2.65
N VAL A 442 26.77 -19.89 -3.36
CA VAL A 442 26.55 -18.61 -4.04
C VAL A 442 25.34 -18.63 -4.96
N LYS A 443 25.16 -19.70 -5.75
CA LYS A 443 24.05 -19.83 -6.70
C LYS A 443 22.67 -19.84 -6.09
N ASP A 444 22.57 -20.14 -4.79
CA ASP A 444 21.33 -20.28 -4.05
C ASP A 444 21.04 -19.04 -3.18
N ASN A 445 21.86 -17.97 -3.29
CA ASN A 445 21.72 -16.71 -2.60
C ASN A 445 21.51 -15.56 -3.59
N LYS A 446 20.94 -14.46 -3.11
CA LYS A 446 20.75 -13.25 -3.91
C LYS A 446 22.08 -12.53 -4.09
N SER A 447 22.46 -12.26 -5.34
CA SER A 447 23.60 -11.39 -5.66
C SER A 447 23.17 -9.93 -5.54
N LEU A 448 23.79 -9.19 -4.63
CA LEU A 448 23.57 -7.75 -4.44
C LEU A 448 24.47 -6.91 -5.35
N GLY A 449 25.66 -7.41 -5.70
CA GLY A 449 26.56 -6.71 -6.61
C GLY A 449 27.97 -7.31 -6.65
N ARG A 450 28.77 -6.84 -7.60
CA ARG A 450 30.17 -7.22 -7.75
C ARG A 450 31.02 -5.99 -8.00
N PHE A 451 32.22 -5.96 -7.45
CA PHE A 451 33.21 -4.92 -7.75
C PHE A 451 34.63 -5.51 -7.65
N ILE A 452 35.60 -4.83 -8.28
CA ILE A 452 36.96 -5.29 -8.35
C ILE A 452 37.87 -4.35 -7.56
N LEU A 453 38.63 -4.89 -6.63
CA LEU A 453 39.78 -4.23 -6.03
C LEU A 453 41.02 -4.60 -6.81
N ASP A 454 41.63 -3.65 -7.47
CA ASP A 454 42.85 -3.83 -8.30
C ASP A 454 44.11 -3.26 -7.63
N GLY A 455 45.26 -3.58 -8.24
CA GLY A 455 46.57 -3.07 -7.84
C GLY A 455 47.10 -3.63 -6.54
N ILE A 456 46.76 -4.91 -6.30
CA ILE A 456 47.35 -5.72 -5.24
C ILE A 456 48.81 -6.00 -5.63
N ALA A 457 49.74 -5.82 -4.69
CA ALA A 457 51.15 -6.10 -4.93
C ALA A 457 51.37 -7.61 -5.21
N PRO A 458 52.24 -7.99 -6.21
CA PRO A 458 52.57 -9.39 -6.46
C PRO A 458 53.11 -10.07 -5.20
N ALA A 459 52.44 -11.14 -4.79
CA ALA A 459 52.82 -11.96 -3.63
C ALA A 459 52.27 -13.39 -3.79
N PRO A 460 52.81 -14.38 -3.08
CA PRO A 460 52.21 -15.71 -3.01
C PRO A 460 50.75 -15.67 -2.52
N ARG A 461 49.93 -16.59 -2.98
CA ARG A 461 48.53 -16.73 -2.51
C ARG A 461 48.46 -16.79 -0.98
N GLY A 462 47.47 -16.18 -0.38
CA GLY A 462 47.28 -16.17 1.06
C GLY A 462 48.09 -15.12 1.82
N VAL A 463 49.03 -14.39 1.14
CA VAL A 463 49.86 -13.34 1.77
C VAL A 463 49.17 -11.95 1.76
N PRO A 464 48.58 -11.47 0.65
CA PRO A 464 47.88 -10.20 0.64
C PRO A 464 46.72 -10.20 1.65
N GLN A 465 46.54 -9.09 2.35
CA GLN A 465 45.47 -8.88 3.34
C GLN A 465 44.43 -7.93 2.78
N ILE A 466 43.31 -8.48 2.36
CA ILE A 466 42.17 -7.72 1.83
C ILE A 466 41.11 -7.61 2.90
N GLU A 467 41.01 -6.44 3.52
CA GLU A 467 39.97 -6.16 4.50
C GLU A 467 38.67 -5.77 3.79
N VAL A 468 37.64 -6.57 4.01
CA VAL A 468 36.28 -6.31 3.51
C VAL A 468 35.41 -5.84 4.67
N THR A 469 34.87 -4.63 4.55
CA THR A 469 34.02 -4.01 5.56
C THR A 469 32.61 -3.84 5.04
N PHE A 470 31.64 -4.34 5.79
CA PHE A 470 30.21 -4.17 5.57
C PHE A 470 29.68 -3.13 6.54
N ASN A 471 29.14 -2.02 6.03
CA ASN A 471 28.48 -0.97 6.81
C ASN A 471 26.98 -0.96 6.45
N LEU A 472 26.16 -1.32 7.41
CA LEU A 472 24.70 -1.33 7.28
C LEU A 472 24.13 -0.13 8.05
N ASP A 473 23.46 0.79 7.37
CA ASP A 473 22.88 1.98 7.99
C ASP A 473 21.55 1.69 8.72
N ALA A 474 20.99 2.70 9.38
CA ALA A 474 19.72 2.57 10.10
C ALA A 474 18.50 2.32 9.17
N ASN A 475 18.64 2.48 7.86
CA ASN A 475 17.62 2.15 6.85
C ASN A 475 17.76 0.72 6.34
N GLY A 476 18.79 -0.02 6.78
CA GLY A 476 19.14 -1.32 6.25
C GLY A 476 19.85 -1.27 4.90
N ILE A 477 20.44 -0.13 4.51
CA ILE A 477 21.16 0.04 3.24
C ILE A 477 22.63 -0.30 3.46
N LEU A 478 23.14 -1.21 2.61
CA LEU A 478 24.49 -1.77 2.71
C LEU A 478 25.49 -0.98 1.86
N ASN A 479 26.62 -0.63 2.49
CA ASN A 479 27.84 -0.18 1.82
C ASN A 479 28.97 -1.18 2.09
N VAL A 480 29.63 -1.64 1.05
CA VAL A 480 30.75 -2.59 1.15
C VAL A 480 32.02 -1.94 0.64
N THR A 481 33.07 -1.99 1.46
CA THR A 481 34.40 -1.48 1.14
C THR A 481 35.40 -2.63 1.17
N ALA A 482 36.27 -2.71 0.17
CA ALA A 482 37.42 -3.61 0.18
C ALA A 482 38.72 -2.81 0.12
N LYS A 483 39.68 -3.13 0.99
CA LYS A 483 40.95 -2.43 1.14
C LYS A 483 42.11 -3.40 1.23
N ASP A 484 43.09 -3.26 0.36
CA ASP A 484 44.37 -3.95 0.51
C ASP A 484 45.24 -3.25 1.57
N LYS A 485 45.48 -3.95 2.69
CA LYS A 485 46.28 -3.43 3.79
C LYS A 485 47.74 -3.18 3.43
N GLY A 486 48.28 -3.89 2.42
CA GLY A 486 49.66 -3.78 1.97
C GLY A 486 49.88 -2.52 1.14
N THR A 487 49.05 -2.23 0.17
CA THR A 487 49.16 -1.06 -0.72
C THR A 487 48.35 0.13 -0.28
N GLY A 488 47.39 -0.04 0.61
CA GLY A 488 46.44 0.98 1.03
C GLY A 488 45.36 1.28 -0.03
N LYS A 489 45.31 0.59 -1.16
CA LYS A 489 44.26 0.76 -2.17
C LYS A 489 42.95 0.28 -1.65
N GLU A 490 41.90 1.03 -2.01
CA GLU A 490 40.54 0.83 -1.53
C GLU A 490 39.53 0.99 -2.67
N GLN A 491 38.52 0.16 -2.69
CA GLN A 491 37.35 0.25 -3.54
C GLN A 491 36.10 0.01 -2.71
N SER A 492 35.02 0.69 -3.07
CA SER A 492 33.74 0.52 -2.39
C SER A 492 32.59 0.39 -3.38
N ILE A 493 31.56 -0.32 -2.96
CA ILE A 493 30.25 -0.32 -3.62
C ILE A 493 29.21 0.01 -2.56
N THR A 494 28.42 1.04 -2.82
CA THR A 494 27.13 1.14 -2.15
C THR A 494 26.20 0.28 -2.97
N ILE A 495 25.45 -0.60 -2.35
CA ILE A 495 24.44 -1.37 -3.05
C ILE A 495 23.34 -0.38 -3.46
N GLN A 496 23.63 0.33 -4.54
CA GLN A 496 22.70 1.21 -5.22
C GLN A 496 22.14 0.37 -6.35
N ASN A 497 20.91 -0.07 -6.17
CA ASN A 497 20.07 -0.59 -7.24
C ASN A 497 20.77 -1.53 -8.24
N SER A 498 20.76 -2.80 -7.97
CA SER A 498 20.89 -3.81 -9.03
C SER A 498 19.71 -3.76 -10.01
N GLY A 499 18.77 -2.84 -9.75
CA GLY A 499 17.51 -2.68 -10.44
C GLY A 499 17.62 -1.73 -11.62
N ASN A 500 16.88 -0.64 -11.70
CA ASN A 500 16.38 -0.16 -12.96
C ASN A 500 16.71 1.30 -13.26
N MET A 501 17.21 2.08 -12.30
CA MET A 501 17.38 3.53 -12.50
C MET A 501 18.77 4.02 -12.07
N SER A 502 19.45 4.74 -12.97
CA SER A 502 20.66 5.50 -12.64
C SER A 502 20.31 6.79 -11.88
N LYS A 503 21.34 7.48 -11.33
CA LYS A 503 21.10 8.80 -10.72
C LYS A 503 20.52 9.80 -11.72
N GLU A 504 21.00 9.74 -12.96
CA GLU A 504 20.51 10.57 -14.07
C GLU A 504 19.04 10.24 -14.41
N ASP A 505 18.66 8.95 -14.38
CA ASP A 505 17.27 8.54 -14.60
C ASP A 505 16.34 9.01 -13.47
N ILE A 506 16.80 8.96 -12.22
CA ILE A 506 16.05 9.49 -11.07
C ILE A 506 15.85 11.00 -11.20
N GLU A 507 16.89 11.76 -11.56
CA GLU A 507 16.80 13.21 -11.78
C GLU A 507 15.90 13.57 -12.96
N LYS A 508 15.92 12.75 -14.03
CA LYS A 508 15.03 12.92 -15.17
C LYS A 508 13.59 12.65 -14.78
N ALA A 509 13.32 11.55 -14.05
CA ALA A 509 11.99 11.23 -13.57
C ALA A 509 11.43 12.28 -12.60
N GLN A 510 12.29 12.89 -11.75
CA GLN A 510 11.90 14.03 -10.91
C GLN A 510 11.45 15.24 -11.74
N LYS A 511 12.24 15.63 -12.76
CA LYS A 511 11.88 16.75 -13.64
C LYS A 511 10.59 16.50 -14.41
N GLU A 512 10.39 15.27 -14.88
CA GLU A 512 9.13 14.87 -15.55
C GLU A 512 7.95 14.91 -14.57
N ALA A 513 8.12 14.46 -13.33
CA ALA A 513 7.09 14.53 -12.29
C ALA A 513 6.72 16.00 -11.95
N GLU A 514 7.71 16.90 -11.82
CA GLU A 514 7.48 18.32 -11.59
C GLU A 514 6.77 19.01 -12.76
N MET A 515 7.15 18.70 -13.99
CA MET A 515 6.50 19.26 -15.20
C MET A 515 5.02 18.87 -15.32
N HIS A 516 4.68 17.64 -14.92
CA HIS A 516 3.30 17.16 -14.95
C HIS A 516 2.46 17.57 -13.74
N ALA A 517 3.08 17.98 -12.62
CA ALA A 517 2.35 18.32 -11.40
C ALA A 517 1.34 19.48 -11.59
N GLU A 518 1.67 20.49 -12.40
CA GLU A 518 0.73 21.57 -12.69
C GLU A 518 -0.40 21.15 -13.66
N GLU A 519 -0.09 20.32 -14.64
CA GLU A 519 -1.08 19.78 -15.57
C GLU A 519 -2.03 18.81 -14.85
N ASP A 520 -1.49 17.94 -14.00
CA ASP A 520 -2.25 16.98 -13.21
C ASP A 520 -3.17 17.70 -12.21
N LYS A 521 -2.71 18.80 -11.61
CA LYS A 521 -3.55 19.63 -10.72
C LYS A 521 -4.73 20.27 -11.47
N LYS A 522 -4.48 20.85 -12.66
CA LYS A 522 -5.56 21.43 -13.49
C LYS A 522 -6.57 20.37 -13.92
N LYS A 523 -6.09 19.19 -14.29
CA LYS A 523 -6.95 18.06 -14.69
C LYS A 523 -7.78 17.55 -13.51
N LYS A 524 -7.17 17.41 -12.34
CA LYS A 524 -7.87 17.03 -11.10
C LYS A 524 -9.01 18.02 -10.80
N ASP A 525 -8.71 19.31 -10.80
CA ASP A 525 -9.70 20.37 -10.55
C ASP A 525 -10.89 20.29 -11.53
N THR A 526 -10.63 19.95 -12.80
CA THR A 526 -11.68 19.77 -13.81
C THR A 526 -12.52 18.52 -13.56
N ILE A 527 -11.89 17.42 -13.11
CA ILE A 527 -12.58 16.18 -12.75
C ILE A 527 -13.45 16.39 -11.51
N ASP A 528 -12.97 17.09 -10.51
CA ASP A 528 -13.72 17.39 -9.29
C ASP A 528 -14.95 18.26 -9.62
N ALA A 529 -14.80 19.26 -10.46
CA ALA A 529 -15.92 20.08 -10.95
C ALA A 529 -16.94 19.23 -11.75
N LYS A 530 -16.46 18.28 -12.56
CA LYS A 530 -17.31 17.34 -13.31
C LYS A 530 -18.12 16.43 -12.39
N ASN A 531 -17.47 15.85 -11.40
CA ASN A 531 -18.12 15.00 -10.39
C ASN A 531 -19.15 15.78 -9.55
N HIS A 532 -18.83 17.04 -9.22
CA HIS A 532 -19.77 17.91 -8.51
C HIS A 532 -21.02 18.20 -9.34
N LEU A 533 -20.85 18.52 -10.63
CA LEU A 533 -21.96 18.73 -11.56
C LEU A 533 -22.80 17.46 -11.76
N GLU A 534 -22.16 16.30 -11.89
CA GLU A 534 -22.84 15.00 -12.02
C GLU A 534 -23.69 14.67 -10.81
N ASN A 535 -23.18 14.91 -9.59
CA ASN A 535 -23.93 14.74 -8.36
C ASN A 535 -25.12 15.72 -8.26
N ALA A 536 -24.94 16.98 -8.65
CA ALA A 536 -26.00 17.98 -8.67
C ALA A 536 -27.11 17.58 -9.66
N ILE A 537 -26.76 17.12 -10.86
CA ILE A 537 -27.71 16.58 -11.84
C ILE A 537 -28.50 15.40 -11.26
N TYR A 538 -27.79 14.44 -10.66
CA TYR A 538 -28.44 13.26 -10.07
C TYR A 538 -29.44 13.61 -8.98
N GLN A 539 -29.11 14.55 -8.09
CA GLN A 539 -30.03 15.03 -7.06
C GLN A 539 -31.24 15.74 -7.67
N ALA A 540 -30.99 16.58 -8.68
CA ALA A 540 -32.06 17.31 -9.39
C ALA A 540 -33.04 16.37 -10.10
N GLU A 541 -32.55 15.30 -10.72
CA GLU A 541 -33.38 14.30 -11.42
C GLU A 541 -34.26 13.49 -10.46
N LYS A 542 -33.83 13.28 -9.22
CA LYS A 542 -34.62 12.57 -8.22
C LYS A 542 -35.73 13.42 -7.60
N MET A 543 -35.57 14.74 -7.54
CA MET A 543 -36.53 15.63 -6.87
C MET A 543 -37.98 15.45 -7.37
N PRO A 544 -38.31 15.36 -8.67
CA PRO A 544 -39.69 15.18 -9.13
C PRO A 544 -40.32 13.87 -8.69
N ASP A 545 -39.51 12.83 -8.49
CA ASP A 545 -40.00 11.51 -8.07
C ASP A 545 -40.15 11.40 -6.54
N GLU A 546 -39.21 11.96 -5.78
CA GLU A 546 -39.25 11.95 -4.31
C GLU A 546 -40.34 12.86 -3.75
N TYR A 547 -40.68 13.93 -4.48
CA TYR A 547 -41.63 14.96 -4.01
C TYR A 547 -42.86 15.12 -4.93
N LYS A 548 -43.36 14.02 -5.51
CA LYS A 548 -44.42 13.97 -6.53
C LYS A 548 -45.63 14.84 -6.23
N ASP A 549 -46.02 14.91 -4.95
CA ASP A 549 -47.24 15.60 -4.51
C ASP A 549 -46.99 17.06 -4.11
N LYS A 550 -45.74 17.54 -4.13
CA LYS A 550 -45.33 18.86 -3.66
C LYS A 550 -44.68 19.74 -4.74
N ILE A 551 -44.49 19.20 -5.95
CA ILE A 551 -43.88 19.91 -7.07
C ILE A 551 -44.94 20.12 -8.17
N SER A 552 -45.16 21.39 -8.57
CA SER A 552 -46.04 21.71 -9.69
C SER A 552 -45.49 21.20 -11.03
N ASP A 553 -46.37 21.01 -12.02
CA ASP A 553 -45.93 20.58 -13.36
C ASP A 553 -45.02 21.63 -14.04
N GLU A 554 -45.19 22.92 -13.72
CA GLU A 554 -44.32 24.00 -14.18
C GLU A 554 -42.91 23.90 -13.54
N ASP A 555 -42.84 23.57 -12.24
CA ASP A 555 -41.57 23.37 -11.54
C ASP A 555 -40.85 22.10 -12.04
N LYS A 556 -41.58 21.00 -12.36
CA LYS A 556 -41.02 19.79 -12.98
C LYS A 556 -40.37 20.08 -14.35
N GLU A 557 -41.05 20.88 -15.18
CA GLU A 557 -40.53 21.28 -16.49
C GLU A 557 -39.27 22.17 -16.34
N THR A 558 -39.25 23.03 -15.32
CA THR A 558 -38.12 23.90 -14.98
C THR A 558 -36.91 23.06 -14.55
N ILE A 559 -37.11 22.06 -13.67
CA ILE A 559 -36.05 21.11 -13.25
C ILE A 559 -35.52 20.35 -14.45
N LYS A 560 -36.41 19.78 -15.27
CA LYS A 560 -36.05 19.01 -16.45
C LYS A 560 -35.15 19.81 -17.41
N LYS A 561 -35.54 21.06 -17.69
CA LYS A 561 -34.79 21.94 -18.58
C LYS A 561 -33.44 22.35 -18.00
N ALA A 562 -33.39 22.60 -16.69
CA ALA A 562 -32.13 22.89 -16.00
C ALA A 562 -31.17 21.69 -16.03
N VAL A 563 -31.68 20.47 -15.85
CA VAL A 563 -30.94 19.22 -15.95
C VAL A 563 -30.43 18.96 -17.37
N GLU A 564 -31.26 19.22 -18.41
CA GLU A 564 -30.85 19.07 -19.80
C GLU A 564 -29.71 20.03 -20.16
N ASP A 565 -29.77 21.30 -19.72
CA ASP A 565 -28.72 22.30 -19.91
C ASP A 565 -27.41 21.85 -19.21
N ALA A 566 -27.50 21.38 -17.97
CA ALA A 566 -26.37 20.89 -17.18
C ALA A 566 -25.73 19.64 -17.82
N LYS A 567 -26.53 18.69 -18.29
CA LYS A 567 -26.05 17.49 -18.99
C LYS A 567 -25.33 17.81 -20.30
N LYS A 568 -25.76 18.86 -21.01
CA LYS A 568 -25.09 19.31 -22.21
C LYS A 568 -23.65 19.76 -21.91
N THR A 569 -23.46 20.53 -20.85
CA THR A 569 -22.12 20.96 -20.42
C THR A 569 -21.30 19.76 -19.89
N LEU A 570 -21.94 18.84 -19.14
CA LEU A 570 -21.29 17.62 -18.65
C LEU A 570 -20.79 16.71 -19.77
N SER A 571 -21.53 16.65 -20.90
CA SER A 571 -21.17 15.83 -22.07
C SER A 571 -20.13 16.48 -22.98
N ASP A 572 -19.82 17.75 -22.80
CA ASP A 572 -18.76 18.44 -23.53
C ASP A 572 -17.39 18.01 -22.98
N GLU A 573 -16.67 17.23 -23.77
CA GLU A 573 -15.34 16.74 -23.42
C GLU A 573 -14.28 17.84 -23.29
N THR A 574 -14.55 19.04 -23.82
CA THR A 574 -13.66 20.21 -23.78
C THR A 574 -14.03 21.22 -22.71
N ALA A 575 -15.07 20.94 -21.92
CA ALA A 575 -15.53 21.83 -20.86
C ALA A 575 -14.44 22.09 -19.82
N THR A 576 -14.19 23.36 -19.54
CA THR A 576 -13.24 23.77 -18.49
C THR A 576 -13.86 23.66 -17.09
N LYS A 577 -13.00 23.68 -16.05
CA LYS A 577 -13.45 23.71 -14.65
C LYS A 577 -14.50 24.81 -14.43
N GLU A 578 -14.23 26.02 -14.88
CA GLU A 578 -15.09 27.18 -14.70
C GLU A 578 -16.47 27.00 -15.36
N GLN A 579 -16.50 26.33 -16.53
CA GLN A 579 -17.76 26.04 -17.23
C GLN A 579 -18.59 24.98 -16.49
N LEU A 580 -17.94 23.97 -15.92
CA LEU A 580 -18.58 22.91 -15.13
C LEU A 580 -19.12 23.46 -13.81
N GLU A 581 -18.34 24.27 -13.09
CA GLU A 581 -18.76 24.94 -11.86
C GLU A 581 -19.92 25.93 -12.12
N GLN A 582 -19.88 26.68 -13.23
CA GLN A 582 -20.95 27.57 -13.60
C GLN A 582 -22.23 26.80 -13.92
N ALA A 583 -22.14 25.68 -14.63
CA ALA A 583 -23.30 24.83 -14.92
C ALA A 583 -23.91 24.22 -13.64
N ALA A 584 -23.09 23.82 -12.67
CA ALA A 584 -23.56 23.35 -11.38
C ALA A 584 -24.28 24.46 -10.59
N LYS A 585 -23.73 25.66 -10.61
CA LYS A 585 -24.34 26.83 -9.99
C LYS A 585 -25.65 27.21 -10.65
N ASP A 586 -25.70 27.29 -11.98
CA ASP A 586 -26.91 27.62 -12.74
C ASP A 586 -28.02 26.59 -12.49
N LEU A 587 -27.68 25.31 -12.38
CA LEU A 587 -28.59 24.24 -12.00
C LEU A 587 -29.14 24.48 -10.58
N SER A 588 -28.26 24.74 -9.62
CA SER A 588 -28.62 25.01 -8.23
C SER A 588 -29.50 26.26 -8.10
N ASP A 589 -29.14 27.35 -8.77
CA ASP A 589 -29.89 28.63 -8.70
C ASP A 589 -31.33 28.51 -9.25
N ARG A 590 -31.53 27.61 -10.24
CA ARG A 590 -32.88 27.33 -10.79
C ARG A 590 -33.71 26.40 -9.89
N ILE A 591 -33.07 25.50 -9.13
CA ILE A 591 -33.73 24.49 -8.28
C ILE A 591 -33.99 25.03 -6.87
N MET A 592 -33.12 25.88 -6.34
CA MET A 592 -33.21 26.40 -4.97
C MET A 592 -34.57 27.10 -4.67
N PRO A 593 -35.16 27.93 -5.58
CA PRO A 593 -36.48 28.52 -5.35
C PRO A 593 -37.60 27.49 -5.25
N ILE A 594 -37.49 26.37 -6.00
CA ILE A 594 -38.45 25.26 -5.97
C ILE A 594 -38.38 24.55 -4.63
N GLY A 595 -37.16 24.26 -4.14
CA GLY A 595 -36.94 23.68 -2.81
C GLY A 595 -37.47 24.59 -1.69
N ALA A 596 -37.28 25.92 -1.80
CA ALA A 596 -37.78 26.87 -0.83
C ALA A 596 -39.33 26.91 -0.80
N LYS A 597 -40.01 26.87 -1.94
CA LYS A 597 -41.47 26.75 -2.01
C LYS A 597 -41.98 25.47 -1.35
N MET A 598 -41.29 24.35 -1.56
CA MET A 598 -41.67 23.09 -0.94
C MET A 598 -41.55 23.12 0.59
N TYR A 599 -40.52 23.75 1.13
CA TYR A 599 -40.36 23.95 2.59
C TYR A 599 -41.45 24.85 3.17
N GLN A 600 -41.84 25.91 2.45
CA GLN A 600 -42.92 26.80 2.89
C GLN A 600 -44.29 26.11 2.87
N GLN A 601 -44.58 25.28 1.86
CA GLN A 601 -45.80 24.49 1.80
C GLN A 601 -45.85 23.41 2.89
N ALA A 602 -44.75 22.72 3.16
CA ALA A 602 -44.65 21.74 4.24
C ALA A 602 -44.84 22.37 5.63
N SER A 603 -44.40 23.63 5.80
CA SER A 603 -44.59 24.38 7.06
C SER A 603 -46.03 24.87 7.23
N SER A 604 -46.74 25.22 6.12
CA SER A 604 -48.14 25.63 6.15
C SER A 604 -49.09 24.45 6.34
N ASP A 605 -48.79 23.27 5.81
CA ASP A 605 -49.58 22.06 6.02
C ASP A 605 -49.47 21.54 7.45
N ASN A 606 -48.32 21.65 8.10
CA ASN A 606 -48.14 21.32 9.52
C ASN A 606 -48.84 22.32 10.45
N GLN A 607 -49.07 23.61 10.03
CA GLN A 607 -49.85 24.56 10.78
C GLN A 607 -51.37 24.37 10.56
N ALA A 608 -51.81 23.84 9.42
CA ALA A 608 -53.19 23.54 9.13
C ALA A 608 -53.69 22.27 9.87
N ASP A 609 -52.86 21.30 10.08
CA ASP A 609 -53.16 20.08 10.85
C ASP A 609 -53.14 20.32 12.37
N SER A 610 -52.28 21.23 12.86
CA SER A 610 -52.28 21.61 14.28
C SER A 610 -53.51 22.44 14.73
N ASN A 611 -54.27 23.00 13.77
CA ASN A 611 -55.50 23.76 14.06
C ASN A 611 -56.81 22.92 14.05
N LYS A 612 -56.75 21.63 13.72
CA LYS A 612 -57.92 20.73 13.75
C LYS A 612 -58.09 19.94 15.04
N ASP A 613 -57.07 19.87 15.90
CA ASP A 613 -57.12 19.07 17.14
C ASP A 613 -57.17 19.86 18.45
N ASN A 614 -57.39 21.19 18.42
CA ASN A 614 -57.55 22.00 19.64
C ASN A 614 -59.01 22.34 19.93
N LYS A 615 -59.78 21.31 20.31
CA LYS A 615 -60.97 21.44 21.19
C LYS A 615 -61.00 20.24 22.13
N LYS A 616 -60.38 20.42 23.27
CA LYS A 616 -60.65 19.92 24.63
C LYS A 616 -59.36 19.63 25.38
N ASP A 617 -59.29 20.34 26.40
CA ASP A 617 -58.96 20.19 27.81
C ASP A 617 -57.73 20.98 28.27
N ASP A 618 -58.13 21.95 29.08
CA ASP A 618 -57.34 22.73 30.03
C ASP A 618 -56.73 21.80 31.08
N SER A 619 -55.42 21.88 31.33
CA SER A 619 -54.78 21.99 32.65
C SER A 619 -53.32 21.54 32.63
N ASP A 620 -52.50 22.36 33.29
CA ASP A 620 -51.17 22.16 33.83
C ASP A 620 -49.95 22.49 32.93
N ALA A 621 -49.56 23.75 33.10
CA ALA A 621 -48.23 24.26 32.80
C ALA A 621 -47.19 23.76 33.83
N VAL A 622 -46.04 23.28 33.35
CA VAL A 622 -44.79 23.26 34.13
C VAL A 622 -43.68 23.84 33.27
N GLU A 623 -43.14 24.95 33.74
CA GLU A 623 -41.89 25.56 33.26
C GLU A 623 -40.69 24.61 33.44
N GLY A 624 -39.86 24.54 32.46
CA GLY A 624 -38.55 23.87 32.53
C GLY A 624 -37.47 24.80 31.99
N GLU A 625 -36.57 25.19 32.88
CA GLU A 625 -35.40 26.05 32.69
C GLU A 625 -34.41 25.55 31.63
N VAL A 626 -33.91 26.53 30.87
CA VAL A 626 -32.71 26.40 30.02
C VAL A 626 -31.48 26.54 30.92
N VAL A 627 -30.56 25.56 30.87
CA VAL A 627 -29.21 25.68 31.42
C VAL A 627 -28.21 25.57 30.29
N ASP A 628 -27.55 26.67 30.03
CA ASP A 628 -26.30 26.78 29.31
C ASP A 628 -25.16 26.08 30.09
N LYS A 629 -24.45 25.19 29.43
CA LYS A 629 -22.99 25.02 29.61
C LYS A 629 -22.40 24.21 28.46
#